data_5ad233f238c877fc57e49f472d2b5606
#
_entry.id   5ad233f238c877fc57e49f472d2b5606
#
_cell.length_a   1.000
_cell.length_b   1.000
_cell.length_c   1.000
_cell.angle_alpha   90.00
_cell.angle_beta   90.00
_cell.angle_gamma   90.00
#
_symmetry.space_group_name_H-M   'P 1'
#
loop_
_entity.id
_entity.type
_entity.pdbx_description
1 polymer ?
#
loop_
_entity_poly.entity_id
_entity_poly.type
_entity_poly.pdbx_seq_one_letter_code
_entity_poly.pdbx_strand_id
1 'polypeptide(L)'
;MAALTRQRAGESGVPTELHQKYYSQRATAGLVVTEGTFPAWTNRAFPGQAGIATDEQAEGWRAVADRVHEEGGTLFMQIMHGGRTSHPDLIDGANPEAPSAFDWGGTVRGFAGKMDAPVSRELKKEELPRIVCLLYTSDAADE
;
A
#
# COMPACT_ATOMS: atom_id res chain seq x y z
N MET A 1 0.88 -11.81 13.22
CA MET A 1 -0.19 -11.86 12.17
C MET A 1 0.43 -11.49 10.84
N ALA A 2 0.21 -12.26 9.77
CA ALA A 2 0.71 -11.97 8.44
C ALA A 2 -0.05 -10.80 7.78
N ALA A 3 0.62 -10.12 6.85
CA ALA A 3 0.04 -9.03 6.06
C ALA A 3 -1.13 -9.53 5.20
N LEU A 4 -2.21 -8.74 5.16
CA LEU A 4 -3.37 -9.01 4.31
C LEU A 4 -4.08 -7.70 3.96
N THR A 5 -4.10 -7.32 2.69
CA THR A 5 -4.75 -6.10 2.18
C THR A 5 -6.26 -6.14 2.47
N ARG A 6 -6.76 -5.13 3.18
CA ARG A 6 -8.15 -5.06 3.65
C ARG A 6 -9.05 -4.21 2.76
N GLN A 7 -8.48 -3.30 1.98
CA GLN A 7 -9.21 -2.39 1.09
C GLN A 7 -10.30 -1.60 1.82
N ARG A 8 -9.97 -0.98 2.96
CA ARG A 8 -10.91 -0.22 3.80
C ARG A 8 -10.55 1.26 3.98
N ALA A 9 -9.46 1.72 3.31
CA ALA A 9 -8.99 3.10 3.41
C ALA A 9 -9.69 4.07 2.42
N GLY A 10 -10.65 3.58 1.63
CA GLY A 10 -11.37 4.42 0.66
C GLY A 10 -10.47 4.93 -0.48
N GLU A 11 -10.88 5.99 -1.15
CA GLU A 11 -10.11 6.60 -2.23
C GLU A 11 -8.89 7.36 -1.71
N SER A 12 -9.01 8.02 -0.56
CA SER A 12 -7.92 8.77 0.06
C SER A 12 -6.74 7.92 0.51
N GLY A 13 -6.93 6.61 0.69
CA GLY A 13 -5.90 5.74 1.23
C GLY A 13 -5.57 5.98 2.71
N VAL A 14 -6.33 6.81 3.42
CA VAL A 14 -6.13 7.12 4.83
C VAL A 14 -6.66 5.98 5.70
N PRO A 15 -5.85 5.40 6.61
CA PRO A 15 -6.32 4.44 7.60
C PRO A 15 -7.43 5.03 8.46
N THR A 16 -8.46 4.24 8.74
CA THR A 16 -9.67 4.66 9.45
C THR A 16 -9.80 3.97 10.81
N GLU A 17 -10.81 4.32 11.60
CA GLU A 17 -11.15 3.62 12.84
C GLU A 17 -11.36 2.11 12.64
N LEU A 18 -11.78 1.67 11.43
CA LEU A 18 -11.88 0.24 11.12
C LEU A 18 -10.50 -0.44 11.15
N HIS A 19 -9.44 0.25 10.70
CA HIS A 19 -8.07 -0.26 10.78
C HIS A 19 -7.62 -0.31 12.25
N GLN A 20 -7.82 0.76 13.01
CA GLN A 20 -7.49 0.80 14.43
C GLN A 20 -8.12 -0.40 15.17
N LYS A 21 -9.43 -0.59 15.01
CA LYS A 21 -10.16 -1.71 15.60
C LYS A 21 -9.66 -3.07 15.11
N TYR A 22 -9.42 -3.21 13.80
CA TYR A 22 -8.99 -4.47 13.20
C TYR A 22 -7.62 -4.91 13.72
N TYR A 23 -6.65 -4.00 13.80
CA TYR A 23 -5.30 -4.30 14.22
C TYR A 23 -5.19 -4.45 15.75
N SER A 24 -5.84 -3.60 16.55
CA SER A 24 -5.81 -3.70 18.01
C SER A 24 -6.43 -4.99 18.53
N GLN A 25 -7.50 -5.50 17.90
CA GLN A 25 -8.08 -6.82 18.23
C GLN A 25 -7.11 -8.00 18.05
N ARG A 26 -5.96 -7.77 17.43
CA ARG A 26 -4.95 -8.79 17.09
C ARG A 26 -3.59 -8.51 17.76
N ALA A 27 -3.53 -7.52 18.64
CA ALA A 27 -2.32 -7.11 19.34
C ALA A 27 -1.65 -8.27 20.10
N THR A 28 -2.45 -9.25 20.59
CA THR A 28 -1.94 -10.43 21.30
C THR A 28 -1.19 -11.44 20.42
N ALA A 29 -1.09 -11.20 19.10
CA ALA A 29 -0.39 -12.11 18.18
C ALA A 29 1.16 -12.06 18.28
N GLY A 30 1.72 -11.28 19.20
CA GLY A 30 3.17 -11.06 19.39
C GLY A 30 3.74 -10.09 18.36
N LEU A 31 3.52 -10.30 17.08
CA LEU A 31 3.84 -9.38 15.99
C LEU A 31 2.67 -9.28 15.02
N VAL A 32 2.25 -8.08 14.72
CA VAL A 32 1.25 -7.76 13.70
C VAL A 32 1.93 -7.05 12.54
N VAL A 33 1.78 -7.57 11.32
CA VAL A 33 2.24 -6.89 10.10
C VAL A 33 1.02 -6.29 9.40
N THR A 34 1.11 -5.02 9.02
CA THR A 34 0.00 -4.31 8.35
C THR A 34 -0.29 -4.91 6.97
N GLU A 35 -1.38 -4.50 6.39
CA GLU A 35 -1.64 -4.69 4.97
C GLU A 35 -0.60 -3.98 4.10
N GLY A 36 -0.47 -4.41 2.84
CA GLY A 36 0.42 -3.79 1.88
C GLY A 36 0.07 -2.32 1.66
N THR A 37 0.95 -1.42 2.10
CA THR A 37 0.77 0.04 2.13
C THR A 37 1.59 0.67 1.01
N PHE A 38 0.97 1.49 0.16
CA PHE A 38 1.68 2.13 -0.96
C PHE A 38 2.46 3.37 -0.50
N PRO A 39 3.75 3.51 -0.87
CA PRO A 39 4.58 4.66 -0.48
C PRO A 39 4.43 5.89 -1.39
N ALA A 40 3.81 5.74 -2.55
CA ALA A 40 3.48 6.81 -3.48
C ALA A 40 2.20 6.45 -4.25
N TRP A 41 1.43 7.46 -4.69
CA TRP A 41 0.18 7.24 -5.41
C TRP A 41 0.33 6.33 -6.64
N THR A 42 1.43 6.45 -7.36
CA THR A 42 1.74 5.63 -8.53
C THR A 42 2.05 4.16 -8.20
N ASN A 43 2.11 3.82 -6.90
CA ASN A 43 2.39 2.46 -6.44
C ASN A 43 1.14 1.71 -5.92
N ARG A 44 -0.02 2.34 -5.98
CA ARG A 44 -1.29 1.75 -5.53
C ARG A 44 -1.68 0.57 -6.41
N ALA A 45 -2.09 -0.56 -5.81
CA ALA A 45 -2.46 -1.78 -6.52
C ALA A 45 -3.93 -2.15 -6.39
N PHE A 46 -4.65 -1.61 -5.39
CA PHE A 46 -6.03 -1.99 -5.11
C PHE A 46 -6.90 -0.78 -4.75
N PRO A 47 -8.20 -0.78 -5.12
CA PRO A 47 -9.14 0.21 -4.61
C PRO A 47 -9.25 0.07 -3.08
N GLY A 48 -9.27 1.20 -2.37
CA GLY A 48 -9.33 1.20 -0.91
C GLY A 48 -8.09 0.68 -0.19
N GLN A 49 -6.95 0.53 -0.89
CA GLN A 49 -5.67 0.23 -0.27
C GLN A 49 -5.19 1.42 0.55
N ALA A 50 -4.64 1.16 1.74
CA ALA A 50 -4.01 2.19 2.57
C ALA A 50 -2.65 2.63 2.00
N GLY A 51 -2.31 3.90 2.20
CA GLY A 51 -1.04 4.50 1.78
C GLY A 51 -0.25 5.09 2.94
N ILE A 52 0.98 5.48 2.65
CA ILE A 52 1.90 6.24 3.51
C ILE A 52 2.57 7.37 2.72
N ALA A 53 1.89 7.85 1.66
CA ALA A 53 2.39 8.85 0.73
C ALA A 53 2.09 10.30 1.16
N THR A 54 1.26 10.52 2.18
CA THR A 54 0.86 11.84 2.68
C THR A 54 0.86 11.89 4.20
N ASP A 55 0.96 13.11 4.75
CA ASP A 55 0.92 13.33 6.21
C ASP A 55 -0.39 12.82 6.83
N GLU A 56 -1.53 12.97 6.13
CA GLU A 56 -2.81 12.44 6.60
C GLU A 56 -2.80 10.91 6.69
N GLN A 57 -2.17 10.24 5.72
CA GLN A 57 -2.03 8.79 5.74
C GLN A 57 -1.09 8.35 6.87
N ALA A 58 0.01 9.06 7.09
CA ALA A 58 0.94 8.82 8.19
C ALA A 58 0.25 9.00 9.55
N GLU A 59 -0.54 10.06 9.73
CA GLU A 59 -1.30 10.28 10.96
C GLU A 59 -2.36 9.19 11.19
N GLY A 60 -3.01 8.73 10.12
CA GLY A 60 -3.94 7.59 10.20
C GLY A 60 -3.24 6.31 10.67
N TRP A 61 -2.03 6.04 10.18
CA TRP A 61 -1.23 4.91 10.63
C TRP A 61 -0.71 5.09 12.06
N ARG A 62 -0.34 6.30 12.47
CA ARG A 62 0.03 6.60 13.86
C ARG A 62 -1.10 6.21 14.80
N ALA A 63 -2.32 6.63 14.52
CA ALA A 63 -3.49 6.27 15.33
C ALA A 63 -3.73 4.75 15.39
N VAL A 64 -3.42 4.02 14.31
CA VAL A 64 -3.47 2.54 14.31
C VAL A 64 -2.38 1.95 15.22
N ALA A 65 -1.15 2.46 15.10
CA ALA A 65 -0.02 1.99 15.91
C ALA A 65 -0.26 2.22 17.40
N ASP A 66 -0.70 3.42 17.78
CA ASP A 66 -1.03 3.78 19.16
C ASP A 66 -2.05 2.79 19.75
N ARG A 67 -3.12 2.48 19.01
CA ARG A 67 -4.12 1.52 19.48
C ARG A 67 -3.60 0.10 19.65
N VAL A 68 -2.66 -0.33 18.81
CA VAL A 68 -2.01 -1.65 18.93
C VAL A 68 -1.06 -1.66 20.13
N HIS A 69 -0.30 -0.58 20.32
CA HIS A 69 0.64 -0.43 21.45
C HIS A 69 -0.08 -0.34 22.81
N GLU A 70 -1.23 0.37 22.88
CA GLU A 70 -2.08 0.41 24.08
C GLU A 70 -2.52 -1.00 24.53
N GLU A 71 -2.73 -1.92 23.60
CA GLU A 71 -3.06 -3.33 23.89
C GLU A 71 -1.79 -4.20 24.09
N GLY A 72 -0.60 -3.59 24.16
CA GLY A 72 0.67 -4.28 24.36
C GLY A 72 1.22 -5.03 23.16
N GLY A 73 0.70 -4.77 21.95
CA GLY A 73 1.14 -5.40 20.71
C GLY A 73 2.32 -4.71 20.05
N THR A 74 2.95 -5.38 19.10
CA THR A 74 3.99 -4.84 18.20
C THR A 74 3.46 -4.80 16.78
N LEU A 75 3.60 -3.65 16.12
CA LEU A 75 3.13 -3.42 14.75
C LEU A 75 4.32 -3.13 13.82
N PHE A 76 4.39 -3.83 12.69
CA PHE A 76 5.30 -3.53 11.58
C PHE A 76 4.50 -3.22 10.33
N MET A 77 4.96 -2.25 9.56
CA MET A 77 4.32 -1.88 8.30
C MET A 77 4.91 -2.67 7.13
N GLN A 78 4.03 -3.22 6.27
CA GLN A 78 4.45 -3.75 4.98
C GLN A 78 4.35 -2.64 3.93
N ILE A 79 5.50 -2.16 3.44
CA ILE A 79 5.55 -1.22 2.31
C ILE A 79 5.49 -2.02 1.01
N MET A 80 4.62 -1.60 0.08
CA MET A 80 4.36 -2.36 -1.14
C MET A 80 4.27 -1.48 -2.38
N HIS A 81 4.99 -1.85 -3.43
CA HIS A 81 4.84 -1.31 -4.77
C HIS A 81 3.91 -2.21 -5.60
N GLY A 82 2.86 -1.65 -6.19
CA GLY A 82 1.84 -2.40 -6.93
C GLY A 82 2.36 -3.07 -8.22
N GLY A 83 3.37 -2.49 -8.84
CA GLY A 83 3.92 -3.03 -10.07
C GLY A 83 2.85 -3.19 -11.15
N ARG A 84 2.97 -4.24 -11.95
CA ARG A 84 2.02 -4.55 -13.05
C ARG A 84 0.61 -4.93 -12.61
N THR A 85 0.37 -5.13 -11.32
CA THR A 85 -0.97 -5.42 -10.79
C THR A 85 -1.79 -4.15 -10.53
N SER A 86 -1.20 -2.98 -10.74
CA SER A 86 -1.88 -1.69 -10.71
C SER A 86 -2.66 -1.43 -12.00
N HIS A 87 -3.43 -0.34 -12.01
CA HIS A 87 -4.18 0.11 -13.18
C HIS A 87 -4.24 1.64 -13.21
N PRO A 88 -4.26 2.29 -14.40
CA PRO A 88 -4.40 3.74 -14.53
C PRO A 88 -5.55 4.35 -13.72
N ASP A 89 -6.68 3.63 -13.57
CA ASP A 89 -7.82 4.00 -12.73
C ASP A 89 -7.48 4.18 -11.23
N LEU A 90 -6.39 3.59 -10.77
CA LEU A 90 -5.93 3.66 -9.37
C LEU A 90 -4.82 4.69 -9.14
N ILE A 91 -4.14 5.13 -10.21
CA ILE A 91 -2.90 5.90 -10.17
C ILE A 91 -2.95 7.13 -11.09
N ASP A 92 -4.10 7.81 -11.11
CA ASP A 92 -4.33 9.08 -11.81
C ASP A 92 -3.99 9.03 -13.31
N GLY A 93 -4.32 7.92 -13.97
CA GLY A 93 -4.09 7.74 -15.40
C GLY A 93 -2.66 7.35 -15.80
N ALA A 94 -1.73 7.23 -14.84
CA ALA A 94 -0.37 6.78 -15.12
C ALA A 94 -0.34 5.29 -15.54
N ASN A 95 0.68 4.88 -16.29
CA ASN A 95 0.91 3.47 -16.56
C ASN A 95 1.62 2.79 -15.39
N PRO A 96 1.17 1.61 -14.96
CA PRO A 96 1.89 0.81 -13.98
C PRO A 96 3.32 0.52 -14.40
N GLU A 97 4.24 0.59 -13.46
CA GLU A 97 5.66 0.35 -13.69
C GLU A 97 6.03 -1.09 -13.36
N ALA A 98 6.86 -1.72 -14.19
CA ALA A 98 7.35 -3.08 -13.96
C ALA A 98 8.75 -3.28 -14.55
N PRO A 99 9.47 -4.36 -14.21
CA PRO A 99 10.78 -4.65 -14.78
C PRO A 99 10.78 -4.87 -16.30
N SER A 100 9.62 -5.18 -16.88
CA SER A 100 9.45 -5.34 -18.33
C SER A 100 8.04 -4.93 -18.76
N ALA A 101 7.92 -4.43 -19.98
CA ALA A 101 6.65 -4.22 -20.63
C ALA A 101 6.09 -5.60 -21.04
N PHE A 102 5.07 -6.07 -20.32
CA PHE A 102 4.53 -7.40 -20.52
C PHE A 102 2.98 -7.39 -20.41
N ASP A 103 2.33 -7.87 -21.43
CA ASP A 103 0.91 -8.19 -21.39
C ASP A 103 0.74 -9.61 -20.86
N TRP A 104 0.17 -9.74 -19.69
CA TRP A 104 -0.10 -11.04 -19.08
C TRP A 104 -1.53 -11.55 -19.33
N GLY A 105 -2.33 -10.80 -20.11
CA GLY A 105 -3.68 -11.20 -20.54
C GLY A 105 -4.67 -11.40 -19.40
N GLY A 106 -4.38 -10.84 -18.24
CA GLY A 106 -5.20 -11.00 -17.04
C GLY A 106 -6.11 -9.81 -16.78
N THR A 107 -6.71 -9.81 -15.59
CA THR A 107 -7.57 -8.71 -15.14
C THR A 107 -7.14 -8.23 -13.76
N VAL A 108 -7.30 -6.93 -13.52
CA VAL A 108 -7.09 -6.26 -12.24
C VAL A 108 -8.39 -5.63 -11.76
N ARG A 109 -8.43 -5.24 -10.49
CA ARG A 109 -9.56 -4.53 -9.92
C ARG A 109 -9.18 -3.07 -9.69
N GLY A 110 -9.85 -2.15 -10.36
CA GLY A 110 -9.81 -0.72 -10.11
C GLY A 110 -11.08 -0.22 -9.40
N PHE A 111 -11.25 1.09 -9.31
CA PHE A 111 -12.46 1.72 -8.76
C PHE A 111 -13.68 1.44 -9.62
N ALA A 112 -13.54 1.40 -10.95
CA ALA A 112 -14.60 1.05 -11.86
C ALA A 112 -14.98 -0.45 -11.85
N GLY A 113 -14.26 -1.28 -11.10
CA GLY A 113 -14.52 -2.71 -11.00
C GLY A 113 -13.42 -3.58 -11.61
N LYS A 114 -13.80 -4.71 -12.19
CA LYS A 114 -12.87 -5.62 -12.87
C LYS A 114 -12.58 -5.09 -14.28
N MET A 115 -11.29 -4.92 -14.60
CA MET A 115 -10.81 -4.35 -15.86
C MET A 115 -9.66 -5.18 -16.42
N ASP A 116 -9.40 -5.08 -17.72
CA ASP A 116 -8.24 -5.72 -18.33
C ASP A 116 -6.95 -5.11 -17.78
N ALA A 117 -5.96 -5.95 -17.49
CA ALA A 117 -4.67 -5.50 -17.02
C ALA A 117 -3.96 -4.71 -18.14
N PRO A 118 -3.45 -3.50 -17.86
CA PRO A 118 -2.71 -2.75 -18.85
C PRO A 118 -1.35 -3.37 -19.12
N VAL A 119 -0.78 -3.10 -20.28
CA VAL A 119 0.64 -3.33 -20.53
C VAL A 119 1.43 -2.38 -19.64
N SER A 120 2.25 -2.90 -18.73
CA SER A 120 3.06 -2.09 -17.85
C SER A 120 4.17 -1.35 -18.61
N ARG A 121 4.54 -0.18 -18.11
CA ARG A 121 5.74 0.53 -18.56
C ARG A 121 6.99 -0.16 -18.02
N GLU A 122 7.94 -0.46 -18.88
CA GLU A 122 9.24 -0.95 -18.46
C GLU A 122 10.03 0.12 -17.71
N LEU A 123 10.55 -0.23 -16.55
CA LEU A 123 11.48 0.61 -15.78
C LEU A 123 12.86 0.57 -16.43
N LYS A 124 13.43 1.74 -16.67
CA LYS A 124 14.83 1.86 -17.05
C LYS A 124 15.72 1.61 -15.82
N LYS A 125 16.93 1.09 -16.05
CA LYS A 125 17.87 0.80 -14.98
C LYS A 125 18.19 2.04 -14.11
N GLU A 126 18.22 3.22 -14.73
CA GLU A 126 18.49 4.51 -14.09
C GLU A 126 17.34 4.94 -13.15
N GLU A 127 16.15 4.37 -13.29
CA GLU A 127 14.97 4.65 -12.45
C GLU A 127 14.93 3.78 -11.17
N LEU A 128 15.68 2.68 -11.14
CA LEU A 128 15.67 1.75 -10.00
C LEU A 128 16.06 2.42 -8.67
N PRO A 129 17.05 3.35 -8.61
CA PRO A 129 17.36 4.05 -7.36
C PRO A 129 16.16 4.81 -6.77
N ARG A 130 15.27 5.37 -7.63
CA ARG A 130 14.04 6.04 -7.17
C ARG A 130 13.10 5.05 -6.47
N ILE A 131 12.92 3.86 -7.04
CA ILE A 131 12.05 2.83 -6.44
C ILE A 131 12.64 2.34 -5.12
N VAL A 132 13.94 2.09 -5.08
CA VAL A 132 14.65 1.69 -3.85
C VAL A 132 14.50 2.77 -2.78
N CYS A 133 14.71 4.03 -3.14
CA CYS A 133 14.55 5.17 -2.23
C CYS A 133 13.12 5.21 -1.66
N LEU A 134 12.09 5.11 -2.50
CA LEU A 134 10.70 5.11 -2.05
C LEU A 134 10.38 3.99 -1.05
N LEU A 135 10.91 2.80 -1.27
CA LEU A 135 10.66 1.66 -0.39
C LEU A 135 11.48 1.72 0.90
N TYR A 136 12.67 2.33 0.86
CA TYR A 136 13.58 2.41 2.00
C TYR A 136 13.30 3.62 2.90
N THR A 137 12.98 4.80 2.33
CA THR A 137 12.75 6.02 3.11
C THR A 137 11.34 6.11 3.70
N SER A 138 10.39 5.30 3.24
CA SER A 138 9.09 5.16 3.90
C SER A 138 9.21 4.52 5.28
N ASP A 139 10.35 3.88 5.58
CA ASP A 139 10.70 3.33 6.88
C ASP A 139 11.21 4.41 7.86
N ALA A 140 11.55 5.60 7.35
CA ALA A 140 12.05 6.73 8.16
C ALA A 140 10.93 7.56 8.86
N ALA A 141 9.68 7.11 8.78
CA ALA A 141 8.56 7.73 9.50
C ALA A 141 8.47 7.30 10.98
N ASP A 142 9.46 6.54 11.47
CA ASP A 142 9.52 6.01 12.83
C ASP A 142 10.41 6.84 13.80
N GLU A 143 10.78 8.09 13.45
CA GLU A 143 11.44 9.02 14.36
C GLU A 143 10.51 10.07 14.95
#